data_ac86ffad8f79c6fb48bf8e27c43576b8
#
_entry.id   ac86ffad8f79c6fb48bf8e27c43576b8
#
_cell.length_a   1.000
_cell.length_b   1.000
_cell.length_c   1.000
_cell.angle_alpha   90.00
_cell.angle_beta   90.00
_cell.angle_gamma   90.00
#
_symmetry.space_group_name_H-M   'P 1'
#
loop_
_entity.id
_entity.type
_entity.pdbx_description
1 polymer ?
#
loop_
_entity_poly.entity_id
_entity_poly.type
_entity_poly.pdbx_seq_one_letter_code
_entity_poly.pdbx_strand_id
1 'polypeptide(L)' 'MQVGDIVKSFLTEQIGIIIRISEPAYGSPGSIRVMWTTQGLSLFKPGTQEWCSERNLELLTSS' A
#
# COMPACT_ATOMS: atom_id res chain seq x y z
N MET A 1 -10.18 0.40 -3.40
CA MET A 1 -9.44 -0.07 -2.22
C MET A 1 -9.89 0.68 -0.99
N GLN A 2 -9.82 0.03 0.16
CA GLN A 2 -10.24 0.64 1.42
C GLN A 2 -9.34 0.17 2.56
N VAL A 3 -9.40 0.87 3.67
CA VAL A 3 -8.62 0.52 4.87
C VAL A 3 -8.97 -0.91 5.30
N GLY A 4 -7.94 -1.70 5.59
CA GLY A 4 -8.07 -3.11 5.96
C GLY A 4 -7.85 -4.07 4.80
N ASP A 5 -7.84 -3.59 3.56
CA ASP A 5 -7.56 -4.44 2.41
C ASP A 5 -6.12 -4.93 2.42
N ILE A 6 -5.91 -6.13 1.91
CA ILE A 6 -4.57 -6.70 1.75
C ILE A 6 -4.13 -6.51 0.31
N VAL A 7 -2.96 -5.93 0.12
CA VAL A 7 -2.45 -5.55 -1.18
C VAL A 7 -1.00 -6.04 -1.36
N LYS A 8 -0.59 -6.11 -2.62
CA LYS A 8 0.78 -6.46 -2.99
C LYS A 8 1.35 -5.36 -3.88
N SER A 9 2.60 -4.97 -3.63
CA SER A 9 3.28 -3.99 -4.48
C SER A 9 3.78 -4.66 -5.75
N PHE A 10 3.48 -4.07 -6.90
CA PHE A 10 4.06 -4.52 -8.16
C PHE A 10 5.56 -4.23 -8.27
N LEU A 11 6.04 -3.26 -7.50
CA LEU A 11 7.43 -2.83 -7.58
C LEU A 11 8.36 -3.66 -6.71
N THR A 12 7.90 -4.05 -5.52
CA THR A 12 8.75 -4.70 -4.52
C THR A 12 8.29 -6.10 -4.14
N GLU A 13 7.13 -6.51 -4.61
CA GLU A 13 6.49 -7.78 -4.27
C GLU A 13 6.19 -7.93 -2.78
N GLN A 14 6.19 -6.81 -2.04
CA GLN A 14 5.79 -6.82 -0.64
C GLN A 14 4.27 -6.95 -0.52
N ILE A 15 3.84 -7.65 0.51
CA ILE A 15 2.42 -7.75 0.87
C ILE A 15 2.20 -6.90 2.11
N GLY A 16 1.14 -6.13 2.10
CA GLY A 16 0.82 -5.24 3.20
C GLY A 16 -0.66 -5.03 3.38
N ILE A 17 -0.98 -4.26 4.41
CA ILE A 17 -2.36 -3.92 4.77
C ILE A 17 -2.53 -2.41 4.62
N ILE A 18 -3.62 -1.99 3.98
CA ILE A 18 -3.93 -0.57 3.87
C ILE A 18 -4.38 -0.07 5.24
N ILE A 19 -3.65 0.92 5.77
CA ILE A 19 -3.94 1.49 7.08
C ILE A 19 -4.53 2.89 6.98
N ARG A 20 -4.39 3.56 5.84
CA ARG A 20 -4.94 4.89 5.64
C ARG A 20 -5.07 5.18 4.16
N ILE A 21 -6.09 5.95 3.81
CA ILE A 21 -6.28 6.43 2.43
C ILE A 21 -6.44 7.95 2.50
N SER A 22 -5.62 8.66 1.71
CA SER A 22 -5.73 10.09 1.54
C SER A 22 -6.54 10.37 0.28
N GLU A 23 -7.62 11.11 0.43
CA GLU A 23 -8.47 11.48 -0.71
C GLU A 23 -7.70 12.36 -1.70
N PRO A 24 -8.00 12.25 -3.02
CA PRO A 24 -7.46 13.20 -3.98
C PRO A 24 -7.84 14.61 -3.58
N ALA A 25 -6.86 15.51 -3.57
CA ALA A 25 -7.07 16.90 -3.25
C ALA A 25 -6.65 17.76 -4.45
N TYR A 26 -6.99 19.04 -4.40
CA TYR A 26 -6.65 19.98 -5.46
C TYR A 26 -5.14 19.94 -5.73
N GLY A 27 -4.77 19.53 -6.93
CA GLY A 27 -3.37 19.39 -7.32
C GLY A 27 -2.66 18.14 -6.82
N SER A 28 -3.37 17.19 -6.18
CA SER A 28 -2.79 15.96 -5.65
C SER A 28 -3.66 14.76 -6.02
N PRO A 29 -3.07 13.67 -6.50
CA PRO A 29 -3.82 12.47 -6.93
C PRO A 29 -4.30 11.57 -5.79
N GLY A 30 -4.01 11.89 -4.55
CA GLY A 30 -4.31 11.01 -3.44
C GLY A 30 -3.24 9.94 -3.26
N SER A 31 -3.23 9.32 -2.09
CA SER A 31 -2.23 8.31 -1.73
C SER A 31 -2.80 7.27 -0.79
N ILE A 32 -2.21 6.09 -0.79
CA ILE A 32 -2.58 4.99 0.08
C ILE A 32 -1.41 4.67 0.99
N ARG A 33 -1.64 4.69 2.30
CA ARG A 33 -0.62 4.32 3.27
C ARG A 33 -0.75 2.83 3.59
N VAL A 34 0.33 2.11 3.37
CA VAL A 34 0.38 0.66 3.53
C VAL A 34 1.42 0.31 4.59
N MET A 35 1.08 -0.61 5.48
CA MET A 35 2.04 -1.21 6.39
C MET A 35 2.43 -2.57 5.83
N TRP A 36 3.70 -2.72 5.49
CA TRP A 36 4.20 -3.94 4.89
C TRP A 36 4.32 -5.06 5.92
N THR A 37 3.81 -6.24 5.59
CA THR A 37 3.89 -7.43 6.45
C THR A 37 4.97 -8.39 6.00
N THR A 38 5.50 -8.23 4.79
CA THR A 38 6.61 -9.02 4.26
C THR A 38 7.68 -8.09 3.71
N GLN A 39 8.90 -8.59 3.55
CA GLN A 39 9.98 -7.79 2.99
C GLN A 39 9.96 -7.75 1.46
N GLY A 40 9.63 -8.87 0.82
CA GLY A 40 9.66 -8.97 -0.64
C GLY A 40 11.05 -8.64 -1.19
N LEU A 41 11.10 -7.84 -2.27
CA LEU A 41 12.33 -7.40 -2.90
C LEU A 41 12.80 -6.04 -2.40
N SER A 42 12.10 -5.47 -1.40
CA SER A 42 12.40 -4.15 -0.88
C SER A 42 13.48 -4.19 0.19
N LEU A 43 14.16 -3.06 0.38
CA LEU A 43 15.05 -2.84 1.51
C LEU A 43 14.28 -2.53 2.79
N PHE A 44 12.98 -2.24 2.69
CA PHE A 44 12.14 -1.95 3.85
C PHE A 44 11.80 -3.23 4.59
N LYS A 45 11.96 -3.22 5.90
CA LYS A 45 11.64 -4.36 6.76
C LYS A 45 10.13 -4.47 6.98
N PRO A 46 9.62 -5.67 7.34
CA PRO A 46 8.22 -5.81 7.75
C PRO A 46 7.88 -4.85 8.88
N GLY A 47 6.69 -4.29 8.85
CA GLY A 47 6.24 -3.28 9.80
C GLY A 47 6.48 -1.83 9.34
N THR A 48 7.24 -1.63 8.28
CA THR A 48 7.47 -0.31 7.71
C THR A 48 6.19 0.19 7.03
N GLN A 49 5.91 1.48 7.20
CA GLN A 49 4.76 2.13 6.57
C GLN A 49 5.24 3.02 5.42
N GLU A 50 4.47 3.04 4.34
CA GLU A 50 4.86 3.77 3.14
C GLU A 50 3.63 4.28 2.41
N TRP A 51 3.72 5.48 1.83
CA TRP A 51 2.69 6.02 0.95
C TRP A 51 2.91 5.50 -0.46
N CYS A 52 1.85 4.94 -1.05
CA CYS A 52 1.90 4.34 -2.39
C CYS A 52 0.78 4.86 -3.26
N SER A 53 0.99 4.82 -4.57
CA SER A 53 -0.08 5.06 -5.54
C SER A 53 -0.87 3.78 -5.73
N GLU A 54 -2.19 3.91 -5.87
CA GLU A 54 -3.08 2.76 -6.08
C GLU A 54 -2.64 1.90 -7.27
N ARG A 55 -2.19 2.53 -8.34
CA ARG A 55 -1.75 1.83 -9.56
C ARG A 55 -0.55 0.89 -9.34
N ASN A 56 0.20 1.09 -8.26
CA ASN A 56 1.35 0.25 -7.93
C ASN A 56 0.98 -0.91 -7.02
N LEU A 57 -0.30 -1.03 -6.69
CA LEU A 57 -0.78 -2.03 -5.74
C LEU A 57 -1.79 -2.96 -6.41
N GLU A 58 -1.66 -4.25 -6.10
CA GLU A 58 -2.62 -5.26 -6.49
C GLU A 58 -3.46 -5.63 -5.29
N LEU A 59 -4.77 -5.58 -5.43
CA LEU A 59 -5.67 -6.00 -4.36
C LEU A 59 -5.69 -7.52 -4.29
N LEU A 60 -5.27 -8.08 -3.15
CA LEU A 60 -5.26 -9.53 -2.94
C LEU A 60 -6.54 -9.99 -2.26
N THR A 61 -7.00 -9.24 -1.25
CA THR A 61 -8.23 -9.57 -0.56
C THR A 61 -8.84 -8.33 0.06
N SER A 62 -10.16 -8.20 0.00
CA SER A 62 -10.90 -7.09 0.58
C SER A 62 -11.28 -7.40 2.03
N SER A 63 -11.26 -6.37 2.84
CA SER A 63 -11.75 -6.51 4.22
C SER A 63 -13.27 -6.42 4.27
#